data_82f5cc703e092616ff2dec6cdd6b0237
#
_entry.id   82f5cc703e092616ff2dec6cdd6b0237
#
_cell.length_a   1.000
_cell.length_b   1.000
_cell.length_c   1.000
_cell.angle_alpha   90.00
_cell.angle_beta   90.00
_cell.angle_gamma   90.00
#
_symmetry.space_group_name_H-M   'P 1'
#
loop_
_entity.id
_entity.type
_entity.pdbx_description
1 polymer ?
#
loop_
_entity_poly.entity_id
_entity_poly.type
_entity_poly.pdbx_seq_one_letter_code
_entity_poly.pdbx_strand_id
1 'polypeptide(L)'
;MRTAPETSEKPEARRPLIVCGMHRSGTSLLASLLAAAGLRLGDELLEASAGNPRGHFEDLGILEFHRTVLVANGIVSEGYTTQPVIAVPEAMQREAEALVATRQSGGGSWGWKEPRTTLFLDFWSGLLPDARYLLVFRRPWEVVDSLFHRNETTFRHNPAFAIDVWTHYNRALLDFARRHPEATLVCEATQVITDTERLFDALAAKFGLSLGKPAAHYDETLFHEDLSPSLPVLLEAACPASYDLYLELRELAGSTSPLPDGRAAGRGPLDLRGHVFTEWGRATQHMLRCHEAERRTAALDKRLMKIEATRGERWLRLLRRVRPRGAA
;
A
#
# COMPACT_ATOMS: atom_id res chain seq x y z
N MET A 1 18.86 -54.59 11.67
CA MET A 1 17.74 -53.60 11.65
C MET A 1 18.36 -52.23 11.64
N ARG A 2 18.46 -51.60 10.45
CA ARG A 2 18.96 -50.24 10.31
C ARG A 2 17.74 -49.32 10.38
N THR A 3 17.62 -48.53 11.41
CA THR A 3 16.65 -47.43 11.50
C THR A 3 17.02 -46.38 10.47
N ALA A 4 16.10 -46.10 9.56
CA ALA A 4 16.19 -44.96 8.63
C ALA A 4 16.22 -43.66 9.43
N PRO A 5 16.94 -42.60 8.94
CA PRO A 5 16.89 -41.29 9.57
C PRO A 5 15.50 -40.74 9.37
N GLU A 6 14.79 -40.41 10.48
CA GLU A 6 13.61 -39.56 10.47
C GLU A 6 14.02 -38.21 9.90
N THR A 7 13.66 -37.94 8.64
CA THR A 7 13.62 -36.58 8.10
C THR A 7 12.51 -35.86 8.83
N SER A 8 12.85 -35.15 9.89
CA SER A 8 11.99 -34.24 10.57
C SER A 8 11.66 -33.07 9.62
N GLU A 9 10.68 -33.28 8.73
CA GLU A 9 10.02 -32.17 8.07
C GLU A 9 9.36 -31.33 9.16
N LYS A 10 9.89 -30.11 9.38
CA LYS A 10 9.27 -29.15 10.29
C LYS A 10 7.82 -28.94 9.81
N PRO A 11 6.81 -29.05 10.70
CA PRO A 11 5.41 -28.90 10.31
C PRO A 11 5.21 -27.58 9.55
N GLU A 12 4.48 -27.62 8.46
CA GLU A 12 4.16 -26.49 7.56
C GLU A 12 3.60 -25.27 8.33
N ALA A 13 2.92 -25.52 9.43
CA ALA A 13 2.41 -24.52 10.37
C ALA A 13 3.47 -23.60 11.03
N ARG A 14 4.78 -23.93 10.91
CA ARG A 14 5.85 -23.11 11.52
C ARG A 14 6.48 -22.08 10.57
N ARG A 15 6.18 -22.12 9.27
CA ARG A 15 6.77 -21.26 8.25
C ARG A 15 5.83 -20.10 7.93
N PRO A 16 6.08 -18.86 8.44
CA PRO A 16 5.20 -17.75 8.17
C PRO A 16 5.23 -17.33 6.69
N LEU A 17 4.10 -16.81 6.20
CA LEU A 17 4.03 -16.06 4.94
C LEU A 17 4.04 -14.57 5.24
N ILE A 18 5.12 -13.89 4.88
CA ILE A 18 5.32 -12.46 5.11
C ILE A 18 4.97 -11.70 3.83
N VAL A 19 3.97 -10.82 3.91
CA VAL A 19 3.53 -10.01 2.78
C VAL A 19 4.21 -8.65 2.84
N CYS A 20 5.06 -8.37 1.86
CA CYS A 20 5.86 -7.15 1.76
C CYS A 20 5.53 -6.37 0.50
N GLY A 21 5.75 -5.07 0.55
CA GLY A 21 5.54 -4.14 -0.56
C GLY A 21 5.43 -2.73 -0.02
N MET A 22 5.77 -1.74 -0.83
CA MET A 22 5.60 -0.34 -0.42
C MET A 22 4.15 -0.02 -0.08
N HIS A 23 3.92 0.96 0.75
CA HIS A 23 2.60 1.59 0.92
C HIS A 23 1.96 1.89 -0.44
N ARG A 24 0.66 1.69 -0.59
CA ARG A 24 -0.13 1.93 -1.81
C ARG A 24 0.15 0.96 -2.98
N SER A 25 0.94 -0.10 -2.74
CA SER A 25 1.23 -1.13 -3.75
C SER A 25 0.22 -2.30 -3.77
N GLY A 26 -0.95 -2.18 -3.13
CA GLY A 26 -1.96 -3.23 -3.12
C GLY A 26 -1.77 -4.28 -2.02
N THR A 27 -0.86 -4.06 -1.06
CA THR A 27 -0.58 -5.00 0.05
C THR A 27 -1.83 -5.32 0.90
N SER A 28 -2.72 -4.33 1.13
CA SER A 28 -3.96 -4.56 1.90
C SER A 28 -4.97 -5.41 1.15
N LEU A 29 -5.09 -5.23 -0.17
CA LEU A 29 -5.90 -6.10 -1.02
C LEU A 29 -5.42 -7.55 -0.92
N LEU A 30 -4.13 -7.75 -1.16
CA LEU A 30 -3.50 -9.07 -1.10
C LEU A 30 -3.72 -9.72 0.28
N ALA A 31 -3.51 -8.95 1.35
CA ALA A 31 -3.76 -9.42 2.71
C ALA A 31 -5.23 -9.82 2.94
N SER A 32 -6.19 -9.06 2.41
CA SER A 32 -7.62 -9.39 2.51
C SER A 32 -7.96 -10.70 1.81
N LEU A 33 -7.39 -10.96 0.63
CA LEU A 33 -7.58 -12.20 -0.10
C LEU A 33 -6.99 -13.40 0.65
N LEU A 34 -5.78 -13.25 1.20
CA LEU A 34 -5.11 -14.30 1.97
C LEU A 34 -5.84 -14.59 3.28
N ALA A 35 -6.33 -13.57 3.99
CA ALA A 35 -7.13 -13.72 5.19
C ALA A 35 -8.45 -14.46 4.90
N ALA A 36 -9.15 -14.08 3.82
CA ALA A 36 -10.37 -14.75 3.37
C ALA A 36 -10.14 -16.23 2.98
N ALA A 37 -8.92 -16.54 2.55
CA ALA A 37 -8.48 -17.90 2.21
C ALA A 37 -7.96 -18.70 3.42
N GLY A 38 -7.98 -18.12 4.62
CA GLY A 38 -7.64 -18.82 5.87
C GLY A 38 -6.22 -18.57 6.40
N LEU A 39 -5.47 -17.61 5.84
CA LEU A 39 -4.19 -17.19 6.43
C LEU A 39 -4.44 -16.26 7.62
N ARG A 40 -3.92 -16.59 8.79
CA ARG A 40 -3.94 -15.73 9.97
C ARG A 40 -2.84 -14.65 9.86
N LEU A 41 -3.22 -13.38 9.79
CA LEU A 41 -2.33 -12.23 9.55
C LEU A 41 -1.89 -11.48 10.80
N GLY A 42 -2.05 -12.06 11.96
CA GLY A 42 -1.72 -11.48 13.27
C GLY A 42 -2.81 -11.77 14.30
N ASP A 43 -2.57 -11.33 15.53
CA ASP A 43 -3.52 -11.51 16.64
C ASP A 43 -4.40 -10.26 16.79
N GLU A 44 -3.82 -9.07 16.66
CA GLU A 44 -4.51 -7.79 16.67
C GLU A 44 -4.17 -7.03 15.38
N LEU A 45 -5.20 -6.67 14.60
CA LEU A 45 -5.02 -6.00 13.32
C LEU A 45 -5.39 -4.52 13.42
N LEU A 46 -4.65 -3.69 12.70
CA LEU A 46 -4.96 -2.26 12.57
C LEU A 46 -6.35 -2.08 11.95
N GLU A 47 -7.21 -1.33 12.64
CA GLU A 47 -8.58 -1.08 12.23
C GLU A 47 -8.69 -0.35 10.89
N ALA A 48 -9.88 -0.41 10.30
CA ALA A 48 -10.20 0.34 9.09
C ALA A 48 -10.13 1.85 9.34
N SER A 49 -9.73 2.61 8.32
CA SER A 49 -9.66 4.06 8.36
C SER A 49 -10.28 4.67 7.09
N ALA A 50 -10.51 5.98 7.09
CA ALA A 50 -11.01 6.69 5.91
C ALA A 50 -10.15 6.47 4.65
N GLY A 51 -8.84 6.28 4.83
CA GLY A 51 -7.91 6.00 3.74
C GLY A 51 -7.85 4.52 3.32
N ASN A 52 -8.46 3.62 4.10
CA ASN A 52 -8.58 2.19 3.81
C ASN A 52 -9.82 1.61 4.52
N PRO A 53 -11.02 1.80 3.96
CA PRO A 53 -12.29 1.45 4.61
C PRO A 53 -12.49 -0.05 4.80
N ARG A 54 -11.73 -0.91 4.11
CA ARG A 54 -11.78 -2.37 4.25
C ARG A 54 -10.83 -2.94 5.30
N GLY A 55 -10.05 -2.07 5.96
CA GLY A 55 -9.04 -2.47 6.95
C GLY A 55 -7.64 -2.52 6.37
N HIS A 56 -6.67 -2.35 7.23
CA HIS A 56 -5.26 -2.35 6.87
C HIS A 56 -4.67 -3.76 6.84
N PHE A 57 -5.21 -4.69 7.64
CA PHE A 57 -4.69 -6.06 7.82
C PHE A 57 -3.21 -6.07 8.28
N GLU A 58 -2.80 -5.05 9.04
CA GLU A 58 -1.47 -4.92 9.60
C GLU A 58 -1.48 -5.42 11.06
N ASP A 59 -0.58 -6.34 11.40
CA ASP A 59 -0.38 -6.78 12.78
C ASP A 59 0.16 -5.62 13.61
N LEU A 60 -0.57 -5.22 14.66
CA LEU A 60 -0.23 -4.06 15.49
C LEU A 60 1.14 -4.20 16.16
N GLY A 61 1.49 -5.39 16.65
CA GLY A 61 2.79 -5.61 17.28
C GLY A 61 3.94 -5.45 16.29
N ILE A 62 3.83 -5.99 15.08
CA ILE A 62 4.82 -5.83 14.02
C ILE A 62 4.91 -4.37 13.55
N LEU A 63 3.77 -3.71 13.42
CA LEU A 63 3.69 -2.30 13.05
C LEU A 63 4.42 -1.41 14.06
N GLU A 64 4.13 -1.55 15.36
CA GLU A 64 4.75 -0.73 16.41
C GLU A 64 6.24 -1.04 16.56
N PHE A 65 6.64 -2.29 16.40
CA PHE A 65 8.06 -2.67 16.33
C PHE A 65 8.78 -1.90 15.22
N HIS A 66 8.27 -1.93 13.98
CA HIS A 66 8.90 -1.19 12.88
C HIS A 66 8.93 0.32 13.11
N ARG A 67 7.84 0.91 13.61
CA ARG A 67 7.77 2.33 13.94
C ARG A 67 8.84 2.74 14.96
N THR A 68 8.99 1.93 16.00
CA THR A 68 9.96 2.20 17.06
C THR A 68 11.39 2.13 16.51
N VAL A 69 11.72 1.11 15.71
CA VAL A 69 13.04 1.00 15.05
C VAL A 69 13.28 2.18 14.11
N LEU A 70 12.31 2.57 13.29
CA LEU A 70 12.44 3.71 12.37
C LEU A 70 12.74 5.01 13.12
N VAL A 71 11.97 5.30 14.17
CA VAL A 71 12.19 6.50 15.01
C VAL A 71 13.56 6.47 15.68
N ALA A 72 14.03 5.32 16.16
CA ALA A 72 15.36 5.16 16.73
C ALA A 72 16.50 5.43 15.71
N ASN A 73 16.22 5.28 14.42
CA ASN A 73 17.13 5.62 13.32
C ASN A 73 16.92 7.04 12.76
N GLY A 74 16.09 7.89 13.40
CA GLY A 74 15.80 9.25 12.95
C GLY A 74 14.88 9.32 11.72
N ILE A 75 14.17 8.24 11.42
CA ILE A 75 13.25 8.12 10.29
C ILE A 75 11.81 8.34 10.78
N VAL A 76 10.97 9.00 9.97
CA VAL A 76 9.55 9.15 10.28
C VAL A 76 8.86 7.77 10.39
N SER A 77 7.91 7.67 11.30
CA SER A 77 7.24 6.39 11.65
C SER A 77 6.49 5.76 10.48
N GLU A 78 6.13 6.55 9.47
CA GLU A 78 5.52 6.09 8.21
C GLU A 78 6.50 5.26 7.37
N GLY A 79 7.82 5.40 7.60
CA GLY A 79 8.86 4.69 6.86
C GLY A 79 9.16 5.29 5.49
N TYR A 80 8.74 6.53 5.22
CA TYR A 80 9.13 7.22 3.98
C TYR A 80 10.60 7.66 4.06
N THR A 81 11.47 6.83 3.52
CA THR A 81 12.92 7.00 3.60
C THR A 81 13.60 6.43 2.36
N THR A 82 14.80 6.95 2.08
CA THR A 82 15.78 6.39 1.15
C THR A 82 17.07 6.00 1.86
N GLN A 83 17.03 5.92 3.19
CA GLN A 83 18.19 5.52 3.99
C GLN A 83 18.55 4.06 3.70
N PRO A 84 19.78 3.75 3.27
CA PRO A 84 20.13 2.43 2.75
C PRO A 84 20.23 1.36 3.84
N VAL A 85 20.50 1.76 5.08
CA VAL A 85 20.67 0.84 6.22
C VAL A 85 19.88 1.33 7.42
N ILE A 86 19.02 0.49 7.96
CA ILE A 86 18.25 0.74 9.17
C ILE A 86 18.67 -0.29 10.20
N ALA A 87 19.39 0.17 11.23
CA ALA A 87 19.89 -0.70 12.29
C ALA A 87 18.77 -1.10 13.25
N VAL A 88 18.64 -2.40 13.53
CA VAL A 88 17.75 -2.89 14.61
C VAL A 88 18.59 -3.04 15.88
N PRO A 89 18.34 -2.23 16.93
CA PRO A 89 19.08 -2.34 18.19
C PRO A 89 18.92 -3.73 18.82
N GLU A 90 19.96 -4.24 19.46
CA GLU A 90 19.97 -5.58 20.07
C GLU A 90 18.81 -5.79 21.07
N ALA A 91 18.46 -4.78 21.85
CA ALA A 91 17.32 -4.84 22.76
C ALA A 91 16.01 -5.12 22.02
N MET A 92 15.85 -4.57 20.81
CA MET A 92 14.66 -4.73 19.97
C MET A 92 14.65 -6.07 19.20
N GLN A 93 15.81 -6.70 19.01
CA GLN A 93 15.85 -8.04 18.42
C GLN A 93 15.13 -9.06 19.32
N ARG A 94 15.30 -8.97 20.64
CA ARG A 94 14.59 -9.82 21.62
C ARG A 94 13.08 -9.57 21.61
N GLU A 95 12.67 -8.32 21.39
CA GLU A 95 11.24 -8.01 21.23
C GLU A 95 10.67 -8.67 19.95
N ALA A 96 11.39 -8.61 18.83
CA ALA A 96 11.00 -9.29 17.60
C ALA A 96 10.88 -10.81 17.78
N GLU A 97 11.83 -11.44 18.48
CA GLU A 97 11.78 -12.87 18.82
C GLU A 97 10.53 -13.23 19.65
N ALA A 98 10.20 -12.41 20.65
CA ALA A 98 9.00 -12.61 21.47
C ALA A 98 7.71 -12.44 20.67
N LEU A 99 7.65 -11.43 19.78
CA LEU A 99 6.54 -11.22 18.86
C LEU A 99 6.29 -12.44 17.97
N VAL A 100 7.37 -12.99 17.37
CA VAL A 100 7.29 -14.18 16.52
C VAL A 100 6.82 -15.39 17.33
N ALA A 101 7.40 -15.64 18.50
CA ALA A 101 7.04 -16.79 19.35
C ALA A 101 5.53 -16.78 19.70
N THR A 102 4.98 -15.61 20.02
CA THR A 102 3.55 -15.45 20.29
C THR A 102 2.70 -15.85 19.10
N ARG A 103 3.03 -15.35 17.87
CA ARG A 103 2.26 -15.66 16.65
C ARG A 103 2.35 -17.13 16.26
N GLN A 104 3.51 -17.76 16.44
CA GLN A 104 3.69 -19.19 16.16
C GLN A 104 2.81 -20.07 17.04
N SER A 105 2.54 -19.67 18.27
CA SER A 105 1.75 -20.47 19.23
C SER A 105 0.29 -20.64 18.83
N GLY A 106 -0.26 -19.77 17.99
CA GLY A 106 -1.67 -19.77 17.58
C GLY A 106 -2.09 -20.87 16.60
N GLY A 107 -1.14 -21.69 16.10
CA GLY A 107 -1.42 -22.80 15.17
C GLY A 107 -1.87 -22.37 13.77
N GLY A 108 -1.97 -23.32 12.83
CA GLY A 108 -2.40 -23.07 11.45
C GLY A 108 -1.39 -22.29 10.59
N SER A 109 -1.79 -22.00 9.35
CA SER A 109 -1.01 -21.12 8.45
C SER A 109 -1.09 -19.68 8.95
N TRP A 110 0.06 -19.05 9.16
CA TRP A 110 0.16 -17.71 9.71
C TRP A 110 1.19 -16.86 8.98
N GLY A 111 1.15 -15.58 9.24
CA GLY A 111 2.07 -14.60 8.71
C GLY A 111 1.67 -13.20 9.15
N TRP A 112 2.20 -12.20 8.49
CA TRP A 112 1.76 -10.82 8.66
C TRP A 112 1.89 -10.05 7.36
N LYS A 113 1.21 -8.94 7.30
CA LYS A 113 1.35 -7.92 6.28
C LYS A 113 1.64 -6.60 6.96
N GLU A 114 2.77 -6.00 6.63
CA GLU A 114 3.12 -4.65 7.05
C GLU A 114 4.10 -4.05 6.02
N PRO A 115 3.76 -2.92 5.37
CA PRO A 115 4.58 -2.38 4.28
C PRO A 115 6.02 -2.09 4.65
N ARG A 116 6.28 -1.61 5.88
CA ARG A 116 7.63 -1.29 6.38
C ARG A 116 8.52 -2.51 6.52
N THR A 117 7.94 -3.73 6.62
CA THR A 117 8.71 -4.99 6.59
C THR A 117 9.68 -5.03 5.41
N THR A 118 9.33 -4.36 4.29
CA THR A 118 10.21 -4.23 3.11
C THR A 118 11.56 -3.59 3.43
N LEU A 119 11.62 -2.69 4.41
CA LEU A 119 12.86 -2.05 4.86
C LEU A 119 13.69 -2.93 5.79
N PHE A 120 13.14 -4.05 6.26
CA PHE A 120 13.70 -4.96 7.25
C PHE A 120 13.81 -6.40 6.75
N LEU A 121 13.80 -6.61 5.43
CA LEU A 121 13.80 -7.96 4.83
C LEU A 121 14.98 -8.81 5.31
N ASP A 122 16.18 -8.25 5.34
CA ASP A 122 17.39 -8.97 5.78
C ASP A 122 17.35 -9.29 7.27
N PHE A 123 16.82 -8.38 8.10
CA PHE A 123 16.63 -8.63 9.52
C PHE A 123 15.65 -9.81 9.74
N TRP A 124 14.48 -9.76 9.10
CA TRP A 124 13.48 -10.82 9.27
C TRP A 124 13.91 -12.15 8.69
N SER A 125 14.65 -12.17 7.58
CA SER A 125 15.17 -13.41 7.02
C SER A 125 16.27 -14.02 7.87
N GLY A 126 17.06 -13.22 8.56
CA GLY A 126 18.03 -13.69 9.55
C GLY A 126 17.34 -14.30 10.78
N LEU A 127 16.26 -13.69 11.27
CA LEU A 127 15.50 -14.17 12.40
C LEU A 127 14.62 -15.39 12.07
N LEU A 128 14.09 -15.44 10.85
CA LEU A 128 13.17 -16.46 10.35
C LEU A 128 13.67 -17.07 9.04
N PRO A 129 14.73 -17.88 9.06
CA PRO A 129 15.35 -18.41 7.84
C PRO A 129 14.43 -19.31 7.01
N ASP A 130 13.39 -19.87 7.61
CA ASP A 130 12.38 -20.69 6.94
C ASP A 130 11.15 -19.89 6.46
N ALA A 131 11.11 -18.57 6.65
CA ALA A 131 9.97 -17.73 6.24
C ALA A 131 9.80 -17.71 4.70
N ARG A 132 8.56 -17.53 4.28
CA ARG A 132 8.16 -17.36 2.88
C ARG A 132 7.73 -15.91 2.68
N TYR A 133 8.13 -15.31 1.57
CA TYR A 133 7.89 -13.88 1.30
C TYR A 133 7.06 -13.72 0.04
N LEU A 134 5.94 -13.05 0.17
CA LEU A 134 5.11 -12.60 -0.94
C LEU A 134 5.36 -11.11 -1.15
N LEU A 135 6.11 -10.79 -2.21
CA LEU A 135 6.58 -9.45 -2.52
C LEU A 135 5.65 -8.84 -3.57
N VAL A 136 4.95 -7.77 -3.20
CA VAL A 136 4.02 -7.10 -4.10
C VAL A 136 4.53 -5.71 -4.46
N PHE A 137 4.51 -5.44 -5.77
CA PHE A 137 4.80 -4.12 -6.32
C PHE A 137 3.64 -3.62 -7.18
N ARG A 138 3.62 -2.31 -7.40
CA ARG A 138 2.64 -1.66 -8.26
C ARG A 138 3.36 -0.65 -9.13
N ARG A 139 2.74 -0.29 -10.25
CA ARG A 139 3.24 0.70 -11.20
C ARG A 139 3.66 1.99 -10.48
N PRO A 140 4.86 2.52 -10.72
CA PRO A 140 5.38 3.67 -9.96
C PRO A 140 4.49 4.91 -10.06
N TRP A 141 3.97 5.23 -11.25
CA TRP A 141 3.05 6.37 -11.43
C TRP A 141 1.74 6.23 -10.66
N GLU A 142 1.21 5.00 -10.51
CA GLU A 142 -0.01 4.76 -9.73
C GLU A 142 0.23 4.91 -8.22
N VAL A 143 1.41 4.49 -7.75
CA VAL A 143 1.77 4.63 -6.33
C VAL A 143 2.00 6.09 -5.99
N VAL A 144 2.76 6.82 -6.82
CA VAL A 144 3.03 8.26 -6.66
C VAL A 144 1.73 9.05 -6.65
N ASP A 145 0.84 8.82 -7.64
CA ASP A 145 -0.48 9.45 -7.69
C ASP A 145 -1.30 9.17 -6.43
N SER A 146 -1.33 7.92 -5.98
CA SER A 146 -2.04 7.52 -4.76
C SER A 146 -1.49 8.17 -3.49
N LEU A 147 -0.17 8.44 -3.41
CA LEU A 147 0.45 9.19 -2.32
C LEU A 147 0.03 10.67 -2.35
N PHE A 148 -0.04 11.29 -3.53
CA PHE A 148 -0.50 12.67 -3.68
C PHE A 148 -1.97 12.83 -3.28
N HIS A 149 -2.84 11.88 -3.64
CA HIS A 149 -4.25 11.89 -3.23
C HIS A 149 -4.44 11.81 -1.70
N ARG A 150 -3.51 11.16 -0.97
CA ARG A 150 -3.53 11.21 0.50
C ARG A 150 -3.16 12.55 1.10
N ASN A 151 -2.63 13.46 0.28
CA ASN A 151 -2.25 14.81 0.67
C ASN A 151 -1.31 14.87 1.90
N GLU A 152 -0.44 13.87 2.04
CA GLU A 152 0.51 13.81 3.15
C GLU A 152 1.54 14.94 3.05
N THR A 153 1.85 15.56 4.19
CA THR A 153 2.74 16.72 4.27
C THR A 153 4.09 16.48 3.64
N THR A 154 4.66 15.27 3.82
CA THR A 154 5.95 14.86 3.26
C THR A 154 5.99 15.04 1.74
N PHE A 155 5.01 14.49 1.02
CA PHE A 155 4.99 14.53 -0.44
C PHE A 155 4.42 15.83 -1.01
N ARG A 156 3.60 16.54 -0.24
CA ARG A 156 3.14 17.89 -0.63
C ARG A 156 4.29 18.89 -0.69
N HIS A 157 5.25 18.80 0.25
CA HIS A 157 6.41 19.70 0.28
C HIS A 157 7.57 19.23 -0.59
N ASN A 158 7.68 17.94 -0.84
CA ASN A 158 8.70 17.35 -1.72
C ASN A 158 8.08 16.29 -2.64
N PRO A 159 7.40 16.65 -3.72
CA PRO A 159 6.72 15.70 -4.60
C PRO A 159 7.65 14.67 -5.24
N ALA A 160 8.88 15.06 -5.61
CA ALA A 160 9.85 14.13 -6.21
C ALA A 160 10.27 13.02 -5.26
N PHE A 161 10.21 13.24 -3.96
CA PHE A 161 10.54 12.23 -2.95
C PHE A 161 9.64 11.00 -3.01
N ALA A 162 8.43 11.11 -3.56
CA ALA A 162 7.52 9.98 -3.72
C ALA A 162 8.09 8.89 -4.64
N ILE A 163 8.72 9.28 -5.75
CA ILE A 163 9.37 8.33 -6.66
C ILE A 163 10.69 7.80 -6.08
N ASP A 164 11.42 8.60 -5.31
CA ASP A 164 12.65 8.15 -4.66
C ASP A 164 12.33 7.07 -3.63
N VAL A 165 11.30 7.27 -2.80
CA VAL A 165 10.83 6.26 -1.83
C VAL A 165 10.32 5.00 -2.56
N TRP A 166 9.55 5.17 -3.66
CA TRP A 166 9.12 4.03 -4.46
C TRP A 166 10.31 3.21 -4.96
N THR A 167 11.31 3.89 -5.49
CA THR A 167 12.53 3.27 -6.02
C THR A 167 13.30 2.54 -4.93
N HIS A 168 13.45 3.16 -3.77
CA HIS A 168 14.15 2.56 -2.63
C HIS A 168 13.48 1.27 -2.15
N TYR A 169 12.16 1.30 -1.91
CA TYR A 169 11.42 0.12 -1.48
C TYR A 169 11.46 -1.01 -2.52
N ASN A 170 11.27 -0.67 -3.78
CA ASN A 170 11.18 -1.67 -4.84
C ASN A 170 12.57 -2.23 -5.22
N ARG A 171 13.64 -1.45 -5.04
CA ARG A 171 15.02 -1.96 -5.15
C ARG A 171 15.29 -2.99 -4.05
N ALA A 172 14.89 -2.71 -2.81
CA ALA A 172 15.01 -3.66 -1.69
C ALA A 172 14.27 -4.97 -1.98
N LEU A 173 13.04 -4.90 -2.55
CA LEU A 173 12.28 -6.10 -2.96
C LEU A 173 13.03 -6.90 -4.03
N LEU A 174 13.49 -6.24 -5.08
CA LEU A 174 14.18 -6.90 -6.20
C LEU A 174 15.48 -7.58 -5.74
N ASP A 175 16.29 -6.85 -4.97
CA ASP A 175 17.58 -7.36 -4.49
C ASP A 175 17.38 -8.53 -3.53
N PHE A 176 16.36 -8.48 -2.67
CA PHE A 176 16.01 -9.57 -1.77
C PHE A 176 15.51 -10.80 -2.55
N ALA A 177 14.63 -10.62 -3.51
CA ALA A 177 14.11 -11.71 -4.33
C ALA A 177 15.23 -12.42 -5.11
N ARG A 178 16.20 -11.67 -5.62
CA ARG A 178 17.37 -12.22 -6.32
C ARG A 178 18.29 -13.04 -5.40
N ARG A 179 18.43 -12.60 -4.13
CA ARG A 179 19.24 -13.35 -3.14
C ARG A 179 18.52 -14.55 -2.56
N HIS A 180 17.19 -14.53 -2.52
CA HIS A 180 16.37 -15.57 -1.90
C HIS A 180 15.28 -16.09 -2.85
N PRO A 181 15.64 -16.60 -4.05
CA PRO A 181 14.66 -16.97 -5.07
C PRO A 181 13.70 -18.07 -4.61
N GLU A 182 14.15 -19.03 -3.79
CA GLU A 182 13.29 -20.11 -3.29
C GLU A 182 12.32 -19.69 -2.19
N ALA A 183 12.68 -18.65 -1.43
CA ALA A 183 11.85 -18.14 -0.34
C ALA A 183 10.87 -17.03 -0.78
N THR A 184 10.96 -16.54 -2.03
CA THR A 184 10.20 -15.37 -2.48
C THR A 184 9.28 -15.69 -3.65
N LEU A 185 8.08 -15.12 -3.64
CA LEU A 185 7.18 -15.00 -4.78
C LEU A 185 6.91 -13.51 -5.04
N VAL A 186 7.19 -13.07 -6.26
CA VAL A 186 6.97 -11.66 -6.66
C VAL A 186 5.70 -11.55 -7.49
N CYS A 187 4.87 -10.56 -7.22
CA CYS A 187 3.65 -10.31 -7.98
C CYS A 187 3.38 -8.82 -8.21
N GLU A 188 2.85 -8.49 -9.38
CA GLU A 188 2.34 -7.16 -9.71
C GLU A 188 0.89 -7.02 -9.19
N ALA A 189 0.57 -5.95 -8.48
CA ALA A 189 -0.76 -5.74 -7.90
C ALA A 189 -1.89 -5.84 -8.93
N THR A 190 -1.68 -5.29 -10.13
CA THR A 190 -2.65 -5.37 -11.23
C THR A 190 -2.94 -6.82 -11.64
N GLN A 191 -1.92 -7.67 -11.66
CA GLN A 191 -2.07 -9.08 -12.01
C GLN A 191 -2.83 -9.86 -10.93
N VAL A 192 -2.65 -9.53 -9.66
CA VAL A 192 -3.41 -10.12 -8.55
C VAL A 192 -4.90 -9.86 -8.70
N ILE A 193 -5.27 -8.68 -9.20
CA ILE A 193 -6.67 -8.27 -9.40
C ILE A 193 -7.28 -9.03 -10.58
N THR A 194 -6.57 -9.10 -11.69
CA THR A 194 -7.08 -9.69 -12.94
C THR A 194 -7.05 -11.22 -12.91
N ASP A 195 -6.15 -11.83 -12.14
CA ASP A 195 -5.96 -13.27 -12.07
C ASP A 195 -5.56 -13.72 -10.65
N THR A 196 -6.52 -13.66 -9.74
CA THR A 196 -6.31 -14.08 -8.35
C THR A 196 -6.02 -15.59 -8.24
N GLU A 197 -6.62 -16.43 -9.09
CA GLU A 197 -6.41 -17.88 -9.05
C GLU A 197 -4.95 -18.23 -9.32
N ARG A 198 -4.33 -17.60 -10.31
CA ARG A 198 -2.90 -17.79 -10.63
C ARG A 198 -2.00 -17.52 -9.43
N LEU A 199 -2.31 -16.51 -8.62
CA LEU A 199 -1.56 -16.23 -7.39
C LEU A 199 -1.63 -17.39 -6.41
N PHE A 200 -2.84 -17.92 -6.15
CA PHE A 200 -3.02 -19.03 -5.20
C PHE A 200 -2.38 -20.32 -5.70
N ASP A 201 -2.47 -20.60 -7.00
CA ASP A 201 -1.79 -21.72 -7.63
C ASP A 201 -0.26 -21.60 -7.49
N ALA A 202 0.29 -20.40 -7.67
CA ALA A 202 1.72 -20.13 -7.48
C ALA A 202 2.16 -20.30 -6.02
N LEU A 203 1.35 -19.86 -5.04
CA LEU A 203 1.61 -20.08 -3.62
C LEU A 203 1.59 -21.55 -3.26
N ALA A 204 0.64 -22.30 -3.78
CA ALA A 204 0.56 -23.75 -3.58
C ALA A 204 1.74 -24.48 -4.22
N ALA A 205 2.05 -24.18 -5.47
CA ALA A 205 3.14 -24.82 -6.22
C ALA A 205 4.53 -24.53 -5.61
N LYS A 206 4.79 -23.27 -5.24
CA LYS A 206 6.11 -22.86 -4.78
C LYS A 206 6.33 -23.13 -3.30
N PHE A 207 5.31 -22.89 -2.47
CA PHE A 207 5.45 -22.93 -1.02
C PHE A 207 4.74 -24.12 -0.35
N GLY A 208 4.01 -24.93 -1.12
CA GLY A 208 3.15 -25.98 -0.57
C GLY A 208 1.98 -25.41 0.26
N LEU A 209 1.66 -24.12 0.12
CA LEU A 209 0.70 -23.44 0.95
C LEU A 209 -0.72 -23.63 0.40
N SER A 210 -1.46 -24.57 0.98
CA SER A 210 -2.84 -24.87 0.59
C SER A 210 -3.79 -23.95 1.35
N LEU A 211 -4.14 -22.83 0.75
CA LEU A 211 -5.17 -21.90 1.25
C LEU A 211 -6.51 -22.17 0.55
N GLY A 212 -7.62 -21.82 1.21
CA GLY A 212 -8.94 -21.87 0.60
C GLY A 212 -9.04 -20.93 -0.61
N LYS A 213 -10.05 -21.15 -1.48
CA LYS A 213 -10.33 -20.15 -2.53
C LYS A 213 -11.01 -18.94 -1.88
N PRO A 214 -10.51 -17.72 -2.12
CA PRO A 214 -11.13 -16.53 -1.54
C PRO A 214 -12.52 -16.33 -2.14
N ALA A 215 -13.54 -16.22 -1.29
CA ALA A 215 -14.93 -15.91 -1.71
C ALA A 215 -15.12 -14.41 -2.01
N ALA A 216 -14.10 -13.60 -1.84
CA ALA A 216 -14.18 -12.15 -1.95
C ALA A 216 -14.11 -11.70 -3.41
N HIS A 217 -15.19 -11.06 -3.89
CA HIS A 217 -15.14 -10.24 -5.08
C HIS A 217 -14.37 -8.95 -4.77
N TYR A 218 -13.36 -8.68 -5.55
CA TYR A 218 -12.62 -7.45 -5.51
C TYR A 218 -13.45 -6.30 -6.10
N ASP A 219 -13.42 -5.16 -5.46
CA ASP A 219 -14.02 -3.92 -5.96
C ASP A 219 -12.98 -3.15 -6.78
N GLU A 220 -13.09 -3.27 -8.10
CA GLU A 220 -12.18 -2.66 -9.07
C GLU A 220 -12.10 -1.12 -8.91
N THR A 221 -13.15 -0.50 -8.34
CA THR A 221 -13.21 0.96 -8.13
C THR A 221 -12.17 1.50 -7.13
N LEU A 222 -11.50 0.61 -6.38
CA LEU A 222 -10.42 1.00 -5.45
C LEU A 222 -9.07 1.28 -6.15
N PHE A 223 -8.96 0.94 -7.44
CA PHE A 223 -7.84 1.35 -8.28
C PHE A 223 -8.30 2.50 -9.16
N HIS A 224 -7.66 3.65 -9.05
CA HIS A 224 -7.98 4.81 -9.86
C HIS A 224 -7.70 4.50 -11.33
N GLU A 225 -8.77 4.36 -12.13
CA GLU A 225 -8.69 4.05 -13.56
C GLU A 225 -8.39 5.31 -14.42
N ASP A 226 -8.58 6.51 -13.86
CA ASP A 226 -8.51 7.78 -14.60
C ASP A 226 -7.12 8.41 -14.66
N LEU A 227 -6.06 7.60 -14.51
CA LEU A 227 -4.70 8.12 -14.61
C LEU A 227 -4.36 8.55 -16.04
N SER A 228 -3.63 9.64 -16.14
CA SER A 228 -3.17 10.10 -17.44
C SER A 228 -2.29 9.07 -18.13
N PRO A 229 -2.56 8.71 -19.39
CA PRO A 229 -1.70 7.85 -20.18
C PRO A 229 -0.30 8.48 -20.45
N SER A 230 -0.13 9.77 -20.15
CA SER A 230 1.16 10.45 -20.25
C SER A 230 2.11 10.13 -19.08
N LEU A 231 1.60 9.74 -17.90
CA LEU A 231 2.42 9.54 -16.71
C LEU A 231 3.54 8.50 -16.88
N PRO A 232 3.31 7.32 -17.47
CA PRO A 232 4.38 6.36 -17.74
C PRO A 232 5.51 6.93 -18.59
N VAL A 233 5.15 7.68 -19.64
CA VAL A 233 6.11 8.29 -20.57
C VAL A 233 6.94 9.37 -19.88
N LEU A 234 6.28 10.23 -19.09
CA LEU A 234 6.96 11.27 -18.33
C LEU A 234 7.88 10.68 -17.27
N LEU A 235 7.46 9.62 -16.61
CA LEU A 235 8.26 8.94 -15.60
C LEU A 235 9.48 8.25 -16.23
N GLU A 236 9.32 7.56 -17.36
CA GLU A 236 10.43 6.95 -18.10
C GLU A 236 11.48 8.01 -18.47
N ALA A 237 11.03 9.16 -18.92
CA ALA A 237 11.91 10.24 -19.34
C ALA A 237 12.61 10.95 -18.17
N ALA A 238 11.87 11.20 -17.08
CA ALA A 238 12.38 11.96 -15.93
C ALA A 238 13.16 11.07 -14.95
N CYS A 239 12.77 9.80 -14.81
CA CYS A 239 13.30 8.85 -13.84
C CYS A 239 13.57 7.48 -14.50
N PRO A 240 14.47 7.39 -15.51
CA PRO A 240 14.68 6.16 -16.28
C PRO A 240 15.09 4.98 -15.41
N ALA A 241 15.89 5.20 -14.35
CA ALA A 241 16.31 4.14 -13.43
C ALA A 241 15.14 3.54 -12.65
N SER A 242 14.13 4.33 -12.28
CA SER A 242 12.92 3.85 -11.61
C SER A 242 12.02 3.08 -12.59
N TYR A 243 11.96 3.51 -13.84
CA TYR A 243 11.22 2.81 -14.87
C TYR A 243 11.89 1.47 -15.23
N ASP A 244 13.21 1.43 -15.35
CA ASP A 244 13.98 0.19 -15.57
C ASP A 244 13.78 -0.80 -14.42
N LEU A 245 13.82 -0.32 -13.17
CA LEU A 245 13.51 -1.14 -11.99
C LEU A 245 12.10 -1.75 -12.07
N TYR A 246 11.12 -0.98 -12.51
CA TYR A 246 9.76 -1.50 -12.71
C TYR A 246 9.73 -2.62 -13.76
N LEU A 247 10.45 -2.47 -14.86
CA LEU A 247 10.52 -3.52 -15.90
C LEU A 247 11.21 -4.79 -15.37
N GLU A 248 12.29 -4.66 -14.61
CA GLU A 248 12.98 -5.78 -13.97
C GLU A 248 12.06 -6.55 -12.99
N LEU A 249 11.26 -5.83 -12.20
CA LEU A 249 10.28 -6.46 -11.29
C LEU A 249 9.17 -7.19 -12.06
N ARG A 250 8.71 -6.62 -13.18
CA ARG A 250 7.72 -7.26 -14.05
C ARG A 250 8.25 -8.56 -14.67
N GLU A 251 9.49 -8.55 -15.14
CA GLU A 251 10.15 -9.74 -15.67
C GLU A 251 10.22 -10.82 -14.61
N LEU A 252 10.68 -10.48 -13.40
CA LEU A 252 10.79 -11.42 -12.28
C LEU A 252 9.42 -11.98 -11.84
N ALA A 253 8.36 -11.18 -11.91
CA ALA A 253 7.00 -11.60 -11.59
C ALA A 253 6.33 -12.41 -12.72
N GLY A 254 6.95 -12.50 -13.90
CA GLY A 254 6.32 -13.08 -15.09
C GLY A 254 5.03 -12.33 -15.45
N SER A 255 5.03 -11.01 -15.30
CA SER A 255 3.84 -10.18 -15.54
C SER A 255 3.52 -10.10 -17.02
N THR A 256 2.29 -10.47 -17.38
CA THR A 256 1.75 -10.42 -18.73
C THR A 256 0.83 -9.22 -18.97
N SER A 257 0.58 -8.40 -17.94
CA SER A 257 -0.23 -7.19 -18.05
C SER A 257 0.34 -6.27 -19.14
N PRO A 258 -0.48 -5.69 -20.04
CA PRO A 258 0.03 -4.77 -21.06
C PRO A 258 0.68 -3.55 -20.40
N LEU A 259 1.75 -3.04 -21.03
CA LEU A 259 2.30 -1.74 -20.67
C LEU A 259 1.29 -0.66 -21.07
N PRO A 260 1.08 0.39 -20.24
CA PRO A 260 0.02 1.38 -20.45
C PRO A 260 0.15 2.21 -21.74
N ASP A 261 1.36 2.30 -22.26
CA ASP A 261 1.68 3.06 -23.48
C ASP A 261 1.56 2.25 -24.78
N GLY A 262 1.11 0.96 -24.67
CA GLY A 262 0.97 0.05 -25.82
C GLY A 262 2.29 -0.31 -26.50
N ARG A 263 3.44 0.10 -25.95
CA ARG A 263 4.75 -0.26 -26.49
C ARG A 263 5.10 -1.70 -26.11
N ALA A 264 5.27 -2.52 -27.14
CA ALA A 264 6.04 -3.75 -26.98
C ALA A 264 7.47 -3.35 -26.56
N ALA A 265 8.15 -4.16 -25.75
CA ALA A 265 9.42 -3.94 -25.05
C ALA A 265 10.60 -3.25 -25.82
N GLY A 266 10.33 -2.37 -26.76
CA GLY A 266 11.27 -1.55 -27.54
C GLY A 266 11.03 -0.06 -27.30
N ARG A 267 12.04 0.63 -26.76
CA ARG A 267 12.00 2.08 -26.58
C ARG A 267 11.95 2.79 -27.93
N GLY A 268 10.76 3.31 -28.31
CA GLY A 268 10.63 4.25 -29.42
C GLY A 268 10.97 5.69 -29.00
N PRO A 269 11.11 6.64 -29.93
CA PRO A 269 11.31 8.04 -29.59
C PRO A 269 10.14 8.56 -28.74
N LEU A 270 10.47 9.20 -27.60
CA LEU A 270 9.49 9.76 -26.66
C LEU A 270 9.02 11.14 -27.18
N ASP A 271 7.73 11.31 -27.44
CA ASP A 271 7.14 12.63 -27.67
C ASP A 271 6.87 13.36 -26.33
N LEU A 272 7.96 13.71 -25.63
CA LEU A 272 7.88 14.44 -24.37
C LEU A 272 7.09 15.75 -24.48
N ARG A 273 7.21 16.46 -25.61
CA ARG A 273 6.55 17.75 -25.81
C ARG A 273 5.03 17.59 -25.75
N GLY A 274 4.49 16.63 -26.49
CA GLY A 274 3.04 16.35 -26.49
C GLY A 274 2.53 15.98 -25.10
N HIS A 275 3.25 15.10 -24.40
CA HIS A 275 2.87 14.66 -23.05
C HIS A 275 2.94 15.78 -22.00
N VAL A 276 4.00 16.60 -22.00
CA VAL A 276 4.14 17.76 -21.08
C VAL A 276 2.98 18.74 -21.27
N PHE A 277 2.66 19.12 -22.52
CA PHE A 277 1.56 20.06 -22.76
C PHE A 277 0.19 19.47 -22.45
N THR A 278 0.00 18.15 -22.65
CA THR A 278 -1.22 17.45 -22.27
C THR A 278 -1.42 17.53 -20.75
N GLU A 279 -0.39 17.22 -19.95
CA GLU A 279 -0.47 17.28 -18.50
C GLU A 279 -0.65 18.72 -17.98
N TRP A 280 0.04 19.69 -18.59
CA TRP A 280 -0.17 21.09 -18.24
C TRP A 280 -1.62 21.52 -18.48
N GLY A 281 -2.17 21.17 -19.65
CA GLY A 281 -3.58 21.43 -19.97
C GLY A 281 -4.55 20.82 -18.95
N ARG A 282 -4.32 19.54 -18.55
CA ARG A 282 -5.11 18.85 -17.53
C ARG A 282 -5.02 19.52 -16.17
N ALA A 283 -3.82 19.87 -15.71
CA ALA A 283 -3.60 20.56 -14.46
C ALA A 283 -4.31 21.91 -14.43
N THR A 284 -4.22 22.67 -15.53
CA THR A 284 -4.91 23.95 -15.67
C THR A 284 -6.44 23.80 -15.62
N GLN A 285 -7.00 22.80 -16.33
CA GLN A 285 -8.43 22.54 -16.30
C GLN A 285 -8.91 22.07 -14.93
N HIS A 286 -8.11 21.25 -14.23
CA HIS A 286 -8.43 20.85 -12.85
C HIS A 286 -8.46 22.06 -11.91
N MET A 287 -7.47 22.93 -11.98
CA MET A 287 -7.40 24.16 -11.18
C MET A 287 -8.61 25.07 -11.43
N LEU A 288 -9.03 25.24 -12.68
CA LEU A 288 -10.20 26.03 -13.03
C LEU A 288 -11.48 25.42 -12.44
N ARG A 289 -11.65 24.10 -12.48
CA ARG A 289 -12.79 23.39 -11.87
C ARG A 289 -12.80 23.54 -10.35
N CYS A 290 -11.64 23.44 -9.69
CA CYS A 290 -11.54 23.67 -8.25
C CYS A 290 -11.96 25.08 -7.87
N HIS A 291 -11.47 26.11 -8.56
CA HIS A 291 -11.87 27.51 -8.32
C HIS A 291 -13.38 27.74 -8.55
N GLU A 292 -13.97 27.07 -9.54
CA GLU A 292 -15.41 27.15 -9.77
C GLU A 292 -16.20 26.46 -8.64
N ALA A 293 -15.76 25.30 -8.17
CA ALA A 293 -16.37 24.61 -7.04
C ALA A 293 -16.31 25.46 -5.75
N GLU A 294 -15.14 26.07 -5.46
CA GLU A 294 -14.96 26.99 -4.33
C GLU A 294 -15.93 28.18 -4.39
N ARG A 295 -16.08 28.79 -5.58
CA ARG A 295 -17.05 29.91 -5.77
C ARG A 295 -18.48 29.44 -5.52
N ARG A 296 -18.84 28.23 -6.00
CA ARG A 296 -20.18 27.65 -5.76
C ARG A 296 -20.41 27.40 -4.28
N THR A 297 -19.43 26.82 -3.59
CA THR A 297 -19.48 26.56 -2.14
C THR A 297 -19.66 27.87 -1.37
N ALA A 298 -18.84 28.89 -1.65
CA ALA A 298 -18.97 30.22 -1.01
C ALA A 298 -20.32 30.89 -1.28
N ALA A 299 -20.89 30.67 -2.47
CA ALA A 299 -22.23 31.20 -2.79
C ALA A 299 -23.34 30.47 -2.02
N LEU A 300 -23.18 29.12 -1.83
CA LEU A 300 -24.13 28.34 -1.02
C LEU A 300 -24.06 28.71 0.46
N ASP A 301 -22.85 28.90 1.00
CA ASP A 301 -22.64 29.32 2.38
C ASP A 301 -23.31 30.68 2.65
N LYS A 302 -23.13 31.65 1.73
CA LYS A 302 -23.81 32.92 1.82
C LYS A 302 -25.35 32.80 1.80
N ARG A 303 -25.88 31.86 1.00
CA ARG A 303 -27.32 31.55 0.96
C ARG A 303 -27.80 30.93 2.27
N LEU A 304 -27.02 29.98 2.79
CA LEU A 304 -27.29 29.31 4.07
C LEU A 304 -27.36 30.32 5.21
N MET A 305 -26.35 31.18 5.34
CA MET A 305 -26.33 32.27 6.35
C MET A 305 -27.57 33.19 6.27
N LYS A 306 -28.01 33.56 5.04
CA LYS A 306 -29.22 34.33 4.87
C LYS A 306 -30.49 33.61 5.35
N ILE A 307 -30.60 32.32 5.06
CA ILE A 307 -31.72 31.47 5.50
C ILE A 307 -31.75 31.38 7.02
N GLU A 308 -30.60 31.14 7.64
CA GLU A 308 -30.46 31.04 9.10
C GLU A 308 -30.80 32.35 9.79
N ALA A 309 -30.31 33.49 9.29
CA ALA A 309 -30.66 34.79 9.78
C ALA A 309 -32.18 35.04 9.70
N THR A 310 -32.80 34.72 8.55
CA THR A 310 -34.24 34.86 8.36
C THR A 310 -35.05 33.95 9.29
N ARG A 311 -34.60 32.73 9.54
CA ARG A 311 -35.20 31.79 10.51
C ARG A 311 -35.07 32.35 11.94
N GLY A 312 -33.87 32.81 12.31
CA GLY A 312 -33.61 33.42 13.61
C GLY A 312 -34.55 34.62 13.88
N GLU A 313 -34.71 35.52 12.92
CA GLU A 313 -35.67 36.66 13.03
C GLU A 313 -37.12 36.21 13.12
N ARG A 314 -37.54 35.16 12.40
CA ARG A 314 -38.88 34.58 12.53
C ARG A 314 -39.11 33.99 13.92
N TRP A 315 -38.15 33.27 14.48
CA TRP A 315 -38.22 32.74 15.85
C TRP A 315 -38.29 33.84 16.90
N LEU A 316 -37.48 34.87 16.76
CA LEU A 316 -37.53 36.04 17.67
C LEU A 316 -38.85 36.78 17.58
N ARG A 317 -39.47 36.92 16.40
CA ARG A 317 -40.81 37.49 16.22
C ARG A 317 -41.89 36.60 16.86
N LEU A 318 -41.80 35.29 16.76
CA LEU A 318 -42.72 34.35 17.43
C LEU A 318 -42.59 34.42 18.96
N LEU A 319 -41.41 34.46 19.49
CA LEU A 319 -41.16 34.56 20.94
C LEU A 319 -41.66 35.91 21.50
N ARG A 320 -41.55 37.00 20.76
CA ARG A 320 -42.12 38.30 21.16
C ARG A 320 -43.66 38.31 21.17
N ARG A 321 -44.31 37.50 20.35
CA ARG A 321 -45.78 37.35 20.34
C ARG A 321 -46.32 36.46 21.49
N VAL A 322 -45.51 35.59 22.03
CA VAL A 322 -45.87 34.67 23.14
C VAL A 322 -45.63 35.29 24.52
N ARG A 323 -45.00 36.47 24.64
CA ARG A 323 -44.94 37.18 25.93
C ARG A 323 -46.35 37.55 26.38
N PRO A 324 -46.83 37.02 27.54
CA PRO A 324 -48.15 37.43 28.05
C PRO A 324 -48.17 38.91 28.34
N ARG A 325 -49.20 39.61 27.80
CA ARG A 325 -49.63 40.90 28.31
C ARG A 325 -50.25 40.67 29.66
N GLY A 326 -49.54 41.02 30.73
CA GLY A 326 -50.17 41.00 32.04
C GLY A 326 -49.17 40.93 33.16
N ALA A 327 -48.87 42.09 33.71
CA ALA A 327 -48.91 42.40 35.16
C ALA A 327 -48.62 43.89 35.28
N ALA A 328 -49.72 44.62 35.42
CA ALA A 328 -49.70 45.94 36.01
C ALA A 328 -49.71 45.75 37.52
#